data_711fffde427ef83e59b513865681e188
#
_entry.id   711fffde427ef83e59b513865681e188
#
_cell.length_a   1.000
_cell.length_b   1.000
_cell.length_c   1.000
_cell.angle_alpha   90.00
_cell.angle_beta   90.00
_cell.angle_gamma   90.00
#
_symmetry.space_group_name_H-M   'P 1'
#
loop_
_entity.id
_entity.type
_entity.pdbx_description
1 polymer ?
#
loop_
_entity_poly.entity_id
_entity_poly.type
_entity_poly.pdbx_seq_one_letter_code
_entity_poly.pdbx_strand_id
1 'polypeptide(L)'
;KKLVNESDLVIDATDNLSSRLEINDACRSTKTKHVIGTAIRFEGQVVAFDHAKDESPCLNSVYSLMDESLEDCDGAGVLSTVAGTIGILIANTALKAIIGKEKYNEMLVLDLQHNIIQKVLVKK
;
A
#
# COMPACT_ATOMS: atom_id res chain seq x y z
N LYS A 1 3.02 -13.71 11.25
CA LYS A 1 2.00 -14.62 10.67
C LYS A 1 0.80 -14.86 11.60
N LYS A 2 1.02 -15.15 12.91
CA LYS A 2 -0.10 -15.36 13.86
C LYS A 2 -1.01 -14.13 13.93
N LEU A 3 -0.46 -12.94 14.18
CA LEU A 3 -1.22 -11.68 14.25
C LEU A 3 -2.00 -11.40 12.95
N VAL A 4 -1.39 -11.65 11.79
CA VAL A 4 -2.05 -11.46 10.48
C VAL A 4 -3.25 -12.38 10.33
N ASN A 5 -3.12 -13.64 10.74
CA ASN A 5 -4.22 -14.62 10.66
C ASN A 5 -5.40 -14.29 11.58
N GLU A 6 -5.16 -13.51 12.63
CA GLU A 6 -6.19 -13.05 13.59
C GLU A 6 -6.78 -11.68 13.22
N SER A 7 -6.39 -11.12 12.06
CA SER A 7 -6.79 -9.80 11.59
C SER A 7 -7.68 -9.90 10.35
N ASP A 8 -8.70 -9.04 10.26
CA ASP A 8 -9.55 -8.92 9.08
C ASP A 8 -8.87 -8.14 7.94
N LEU A 9 -7.93 -7.28 8.31
CA LEU A 9 -7.17 -6.43 7.41
C LEU A 9 -5.84 -6.03 8.06
N VAL A 10 -4.78 -5.96 7.26
CA VAL A 10 -3.45 -5.49 7.68
C VAL A 10 -3.14 -4.18 6.97
N ILE A 11 -2.64 -3.21 7.72
CA ILE A 11 -2.10 -1.96 7.19
C ILE A 11 -0.57 -2.03 7.27
N ASP A 12 0.08 -1.83 6.13
CA ASP A 12 1.53 -1.74 6.02
C ASP A 12 1.93 -0.27 5.76
N ALA A 13 2.48 0.34 6.78
CA ALA A 13 3.08 1.67 6.73
C ALA A 13 4.58 1.61 7.06
N THR A 14 5.22 0.47 6.79
CA THR A 14 6.66 0.29 7.00
C THR A 14 7.47 1.08 5.97
N ASP A 15 8.73 1.33 6.27
CA ASP A 15 9.64 2.18 5.50
C ASP A 15 10.75 1.40 4.78
N ASN A 16 10.67 0.07 4.78
CA ASN A 16 11.68 -0.76 4.16
C ASN A 16 11.07 -1.96 3.40
N LEU A 17 11.75 -2.35 2.34
CA LEU A 17 11.30 -3.41 1.44
C LEU A 17 11.21 -4.78 2.13
N SER A 18 12.17 -5.12 2.98
CA SER A 18 12.19 -6.42 3.67
C SER A 18 10.92 -6.66 4.49
N SER A 19 10.54 -5.68 5.31
CA SER A 19 9.30 -5.74 6.10
C SER A 19 8.05 -5.84 5.23
N ARG A 20 8.00 -5.10 4.11
CA ARG A 20 6.86 -5.13 3.17
C ARG A 20 6.69 -6.51 2.54
N LEU A 21 7.79 -7.14 2.12
CA LEU A 21 7.75 -8.48 1.55
C LEU A 21 7.28 -9.52 2.58
N GLU A 22 7.78 -9.45 3.81
CA GLU A 22 7.34 -10.34 4.90
C GLU A 22 5.85 -10.19 5.21
N ILE A 23 5.34 -8.95 5.27
CA ILE A 23 3.93 -8.67 5.52
C ILE A 23 3.09 -9.19 4.34
N ASN A 24 3.50 -8.89 3.10
CA ASN A 24 2.82 -9.36 1.90
C ASN A 24 2.70 -10.89 1.86
N ASP A 25 3.79 -11.61 2.14
CA ASP A 25 3.80 -13.07 2.15
C ASP A 25 2.93 -13.65 3.28
N ALA A 26 2.94 -13.01 4.45
CA ALA A 26 2.05 -13.37 5.54
C ALA A 26 0.58 -13.18 5.15
N CYS A 27 0.21 -12.03 4.56
CA CYS A 27 -1.15 -11.73 4.13
C CYS A 27 -1.62 -12.68 3.01
N ARG A 28 -0.76 -12.97 2.04
CA ARG A 28 -1.06 -13.94 0.97
C ARG A 28 -1.32 -15.34 1.53
N SER A 29 -0.47 -15.81 2.44
CA SER A 29 -0.59 -17.15 3.02
C SER A 29 -1.83 -17.32 3.91
N THR A 30 -2.34 -16.25 4.48
CA THR A 30 -3.55 -16.24 5.34
C THR A 30 -4.79 -15.74 4.61
N LYS A 31 -4.66 -15.34 3.34
CA LYS A 31 -5.74 -14.73 2.53
C LYS A 31 -6.35 -13.48 3.18
N THR A 32 -5.54 -12.73 3.93
CA THR A 32 -5.94 -11.52 4.63
C THR A 32 -5.85 -10.31 3.70
N LYS A 33 -6.80 -9.40 3.79
CA LYS A 33 -6.76 -8.11 3.08
C LYS A 33 -5.57 -7.29 3.54
N HIS A 34 -4.96 -6.55 2.62
CA HIS A 34 -3.72 -5.82 2.87
C HIS A 34 -3.79 -4.43 2.22
N VAL A 35 -3.48 -3.38 2.96
CA VAL A 35 -3.36 -2.00 2.46
C VAL A 35 -1.94 -1.53 2.70
N ILE A 36 -1.28 -1.08 1.64
CA ILE A 36 0.09 -0.55 1.68
C ILE A 36 0.07 0.94 1.39
N GLY A 37 0.80 1.71 2.18
CA GLY A 37 1.13 3.10 1.89
C GLY A 37 2.62 3.33 1.85
N THR A 38 3.06 4.13 0.89
CA THR A 38 4.46 4.58 0.77
C THR A 38 4.51 6.09 0.72
N ALA A 39 5.56 6.66 1.31
CA ALA A 39 5.82 8.10 1.25
C ALA A 39 7.33 8.32 1.16
N ILE A 40 7.76 9.11 0.18
CA ILE A 40 9.14 9.50 -0.02
C ILE A 40 9.20 10.90 -0.66
N ARG A 41 10.04 11.79 -0.14
CA ARG A 41 10.16 13.18 -0.65
C ARG A 41 8.79 13.87 -0.70
N PHE A 42 8.30 14.20 -1.91
CA PHE A 42 6.98 14.80 -2.18
C PHE A 42 5.96 13.80 -2.73
N GLU A 43 6.31 12.53 -2.82
CA GLU A 43 5.53 11.51 -3.50
C GLU A 43 4.99 10.47 -2.51
N GLY A 44 3.91 9.82 -2.91
CA GLY A 44 3.36 8.71 -2.15
C GLY A 44 2.42 7.85 -2.96
N GLN A 45 2.17 6.66 -2.45
CA GLN A 45 1.29 5.70 -3.12
C GLN A 45 0.46 4.96 -2.08
N VAL A 46 -0.76 4.60 -2.45
CA VAL A 46 -1.63 3.76 -1.62
C VAL A 46 -2.29 2.71 -2.51
N VAL A 47 -2.20 1.46 -2.11
CA VAL A 47 -2.80 0.33 -2.82
C VAL A 47 -3.39 -0.67 -1.82
N ALA A 48 -4.48 -1.32 -2.20
CA ALA A 48 -5.10 -2.39 -1.44
C ALA A 48 -5.09 -3.70 -2.22
N PHE A 49 -4.93 -4.82 -1.51
CA PHE A 49 -4.99 -6.17 -2.04
C PHE A 49 -6.03 -6.99 -1.28
N ASP A 50 -6.76 -7.84 -2.00
CA ASP A 50 -7.66 -8.84 -1.41
C ASP A 50 -7.14 -10.24 -1.74
N HIS A 51 -6.25 -10.75 -0.90
CA HIS A 51 -5.59 -12.03 -1.13
C HIS A 51 -6.52 -13.25 -1.06
N ALA A 52 -7.79 -13.07 -0.71
CA ALA A 52 -8.81 -14.11 -0.83
C ALA A 52 -9.31 -14.28 -2.28
N LYS A 53 -9.05 -13.32 -3.15
CA LYS A 53 -9.43 -13.34 -4.57
C LYS A 53 -8.24 -13.71 -5.45
N ASP A 54 -8.37 -14.74 -6.27
CA ASP A 54 -7.30 -15.20 -7.16
C ASP A 54 -6.88 -14.15 -8.20
N GLU A 55 -7.81 -13.28 -8.59
CA GLU A 55 -7.60 -12.17 -9.54
C GLU A 55 -6.94 -10.93 -8.92
N SER A 56 -6.84 -10.85 -7.59
CA SER A 56 -6.26 -9.69 -6.93
C SER A 56 -4.77 -9.57 -7.22
N PRO A 57 -4.28 -8.37 -7.57
CA PRO A 57 -2.84 -8.13 -7.60
C PRO A 57 -2.22 -8.32 -6.22
N CYS A 58 -0.92 -8.34 -6.15
CA CYS A 58 -0.15 -8.37 -4.91
C CYS A 58 1.03 -7.39 -5.02
N LEU A 59 1.83 -7.28 -3.98
CA LEU A 59 2.99 -6.38 -3.99
C LEU A 59 3.90 -6.62 -5.20
N ASN A 60 4.15 -7.87 -5.57
CA ASN A 60 5.00 -8.19 -6.73
C ASN A 60 4.44 -7.65 -8.06
N SER A 61 3.10 -7.59 -8.19
CA SER A 61 2.44 -7.05 -9.38
C SER A 61 2.60 -5.54 -9.52
N VAL A 62 2.77 -4.84 -8.42
CA VAL A 62 2.90 -3.36 -8.39
C VAL A 62 4.33 -2.90 -8.15
N TYR A 63 5.25 -3.82 -7.86
CA TYR A 63 6.63 -3.49 -7.49
C TYR A 63 7.29 -2.55 -8.48
N SER A 64 7.21 -2.85 -9.78
CA SER A 64 7.78 -2.01 -10.84
C SER A 64 7.12 -0.63 -10.98
N LEU A 65 5.89 -0.48 -10.47
CA LEU A 65 5.16 0.79 -10.47
C LEU A 65 5.45 1.62 -9.21
N MET A 66 5.94 0.98 -8.16
CA MET A 66 6.27 1.62 -6.89
C MET A 66 7.76 1.99 -6.77
N ASP A 67 8.58 1.41 -7.65
CA ASP A 67 10.01 1.64 -7.87
C ASP A 67 10.78 2.25 -6.67
N GLU A 68 11.32 3.45 -6.82
CA GLU A 68 12.16 4.11 -5.81
C GLU A 68 11.49 4.30 -4.45
N SER A 69 10.15 4.34 -4.38
CA SER A 69 9.42 4.49 -3.12
C SER A 69 9.46 3.25 -2.22
N LEU A 70 9.91 2.12 -2.74
CA LEU A 70 10.12 0.88 -1.98
C LEU A 70 11.57 0.71 -1.51
N GLU A 71 12.51 1.42 -2.13
CA GLU A 71 13.89 1.45 -1.66
C GLU A 71 13.98 2.25 -0.35
N ASP A 72 15.01 1.98 0.43
CA ASP A 72 15.18 2.57 1.76
C ASP A 72 14.98 4.08 1.74
N CYS A 73 14.05 4.57 2.54
CA CYS A 73 13.91 5.99 2.84
C CYS A 73 15.13 6.55 3.60
N ASP A 74 16.13 5.73 3.91
CA ASP A 74 17.38 6.11 4.55
C ASP A 74 18.14 7.12 3.68
N GLY A 75 18.08 8.38 4.10
CA GLY A 75 18.76 9.50 3.46
C GLY A 75 17.94 10.33 2.45
N ALA A 76 16.80 9.83 1.98
CA ALA A 76 15.96 10.60 1.05
C ALA A 76 15.01 11.58 1.75
N GLY A 77 14.60 11.26 2.98
CA GLY A 77 13.63 12.02 3.75
C GLY A 77 12.20 11.95 3.17
N VAL A 78 11.25 12.41 3.96
CA VAL A 78 9.85 12.56 3.56
C VAL A 78 9.29 13.84 4.17
N LEU A 79 8.52 14.60 3.39
CA LEU A 79 7.84 15.76 3.90
C LEU A 79 6.70 15.32 4.83
N SER A 80 6.56 15.95 6.00
CA SER A 80 5.54 15.57 6.99
C SER A 80 4.11 15.65 6.46
N THR A 81 3.83 16.61 5.57
CA THR A 81 2.53 16.75 4.89
C THR A 81 2.24 15.61 3.92
N VAL A 82 3.27 15.05 3.29
CA VAL A 82 3.14 13.84 2.45
C VAL A 82 2.81 12.63 3.32
N ALA A 83 3.57 12.40 4.37
CA ALA A 83 3.32 11.30 5.31
C ALA A 83 1.92 11.38 5.93
N GLY A 84 1.48 12.59 6.34
CA GLY A 84 0.14 12.84 6.87
C GLY A 84 -0.96 12.56 5.85
N THR A 85 -0.80 13.02 4.61
CA THR A 85 -1.76 12.77 3.52
C THR A 85 -1.87 11.28 3.21
N ILE A 86 -0.75 10.59 3.09
CA ILE A 86 -0.72 9.15 2.85
C ILE A 86 -1.38 8.39 4.00
N GLY A 87 -1.11 8.76 5.26
CA GLY A 87 -1.74 8.15 6.42
C GLY A 87 -3.26 8.25 6.40
N ILE A 88 -3.82 9.41 6.03
CA ILE A 88 -5.26 9.62 5.89
C ILE A 88 -5.83 8.76 4.74
N LEU A 89 -5.14 8.69 3.62
CA LEU A 89 -5.58 7.88 2.46
C LEU A 89 -5.52 6.38 2.76
N ILE A 90 -4.51 5.91 3.49
CA ILE A 90 -4.44 4.53 3.98
C ILE A 90 -5.66 4.23 4.86
N ALA A 91 -5.96 5.09 5.82
CA ALA A 91 -7.11 4.92 6.73
C ALA A 91 -8.43 4.88 5.95
N ASN A 92 -8.63 5.79 5.00
CA ASN A 92 -9.81 5.80 4.12
C ASN A 92 -9.92 4.53 3.28
N THR A 93 -8.81 4.07 2.70
CA THR A 93 -8.75 2.83 1.91
C THR A 93 -9.07 1.61 2.78
N ALA A 94 -8.53 1.55 4.00
CA ALA A 94 -8.82 0.48 4.95
C ALA A 94 -10.30 0.45 5.35
N LEU A 95 -10.89 1.60 5.65
CA LEU A 95 -12.33 1.70 5.95
C LEU A 95 -13.18 1.22 4.77
N LYS A 96 -12.85 1.64 3.55
CA LYS A 96 -13.54 1.17 2.34
C LYS A 96 -13.40 -0.34 2.13
N ALA A 97 -12.23 -0.91 2.43
CA ALA A 97 -12.00 -2.35 2.36
C ALA A 97 -12.86 -3.12 3.37
N ILE A 98 -13.02 -2.59 4.60
CA ILE A 98 -13.85 -3.19 5.65
C ILE A 98 -15.34 -3.18 5.25
N ILE A 99 -15.84 -2.07 4.71
CA ILE A 99 -17.24 -1.94 4.31
C ILE A 99 -17.55 -2.45 2.89
N GLY A 100 -16.60 -3.11 2.23
CA GLY A 100 -16.78 -3.71 0.90
C GLY A 100 -16.89 -2.70 -0.26
N LYS A 101 -16.35 -1.49 -0.11
CA LYS A 101 -16.37 -0.41 -1.12
C LYS A 101 -15.01 -0.20 -1.81
N GLU A 102 -13.98 -0.97 -1.47
CA GLU A 102 -12.66 -0.83 -2.06
C GLU A 102 -12.53 -1.57 -3.39
N LYS A 103 -11.72 -1.01 -4.29
CA LYS A 103 -11.34 -1.61 -5.56
C LYS A 103 -9.87 -2.04 -5.50
N TYR A 104 -9.63 -3.34 -5.58
CA TYR A 104 -8.30 -3.94 -5.38
C TYR A 104 -7.42 -3.97 -6.64
N ASN A 105 -7.83 -3.31 -7.71
CA ASN A 105 -7.08 -3.17 -8.95
C ASN A 105 -6.70 -1.72 -9.26
N GLU A 106 -6.82 -0.83 -8.29
CA GLU A 106 -6.47 0.59 -8.42
C GLU A 106 -5.41 0.96 -7.37
N MET A 107 -4.37 1.68 -7.80
CA MET A 107 -3.38 2.29 -6.94
C MET A 107 -3.52 3.81 -7.02
N LEU A 108 -3.55 4.49 -5.89
CA LEU A 108 -3.43 5.94 -5.83
C LEU A 108 -1.95 6.32 -5.90
N VAL A 109 -1.62 7.24 -6.78
CA VAL A 109 -0.27 7.81 -6.91
C VAL A 109 -0.38 9.32 -6.68
N LEU A 110 0.42 9.82 -5.74
CA LEU A 110 0.44 11.21 -5.34
C LEU A 110 1.77 11.85 -5.71
N ASP A 111 1.70 12.99 -6.40
CA ASP A 111 2.80 13.95 -6.54
C ASP A 111 2.36 15.25 -5.87
N LEU A 112 2.76 15.45 -4.63
CA LEU A 112 2.35 16.62 -3.84
C LEU A 112 3.24 17.84 -4.09
N GLN A 113 4.32 17.71 -4.84
CA GLN A 113 5.05 18.88 -5.35
C GLN A 113 4.22 19.64 -6.37
N HIS A 114 3.45 18.92 -7.18
CA HIS A 114 2.60 19.50 -8.23
C HIS A 114 1.09 19.41 -7.91
N ASN A 115 0.73 18.94 -6.71
CA ASN A 115 -0.66 18.72 -6.28
C ASN A 115 -1.46 17.79 -7.20
N ILE A 116 -0.82 16.73 -7.69
CA ILE A 116 -1.44 15.74 -8.56
C ILE A 116 -1.76 14.49 -7.74
N ILE A 117 -3.00 14.02 -7.85
CA ILE A 117 -3.44 12.72 -7.34
C ILE A 117 -4.11 11.98 -8.49
N GLN A 118 -3.61 10.82 -8.82
CA GLN A 118 -4.13 10.01 -9.92
C GLN A 118 -4.32 8.55 -9.51
N LYS A 119 -5.17 7.86 -10.26
CA LYS A 119 -5.38 6.42 -10.14
C LYS A 119 -4.67 5.70 -11.27
N VAL A 120 -3.96 4.66 -10.93
CA VAL A 120 -3.31 3.75 -11.87
C VAL A 120 -3.96 2.38 -11.74
N LEU A 121 -4.35 1.81 -12.87
CA LEU A 121 -4.87 0.45 -12.89
C LEU A 121 -3.72 -0.54 -12.71
N VAL A 122 -3.87 -1.45 -11.78
CA VAL A 122 -2.92 -2.51 -11.49
C VAL A 122 -3.48 -3.83 -12.01
N LYS A 123 -2.67 -4.55 -12.76
CA LYS A 123 -2.98 -5.90 -13.23
C LYS A 123 -2.17 -6.92 -12.44
N LYS A 124 -2.73 -8.11 -12.30
CA LYS A 124 -2.03 -9.25 -11.73
C LYS A 124 -0.84 -9.66 -12.59
#